data_403bdeb9cbbdc2a523a9cc7e2a3c2dea
#
_entry.id   403bdeb9cbbdc2a523a9cc7e2a3c2dea
#
_cell.length_a   1.000
_cell.length_b   1.000
_cell.length_c   1.000
_cell.angle_alpha   90.00
_cell.angle_beta   90.00
_cell.angle_gamma   90.00
#
_symmetry.space_group_name_H-M   'P 1'
#
loop_
_entity.id
_entity.type
_entity.pdbx_description
1 polymer ?
#
loop_
_entity_poly.entity_id
_entity_poly.type
_entity_poly.pdbx_seq_one_letter_code
_entity_poly.pdbx_strand_id
1 'polypeptide(L)'
;SSDLAKLTLTQNPKVLLSLAPSYVSEFEGIHSSVLIAAIKKLGFTDVSETALGAEIVSDRTEKFLEEADNGVYISSACPVVVEYIRKYSPEHVHNITPIISPMLAHAKILKQLYGEDIKIVFAGPCICKKLEADTFNNLVDVVITFKDLKKWFEQAEINLHQIAPGQPDAHFIPYRSGMGAYYPIEGGMLKGLHEPKKQVHNMAFSELSTVKDVLKSLDTRRENDSIFLELLACKGGCINGPAKLSHISPALKRYEIIHQSELGNPKDDFKYIDLQILFCKDPHIQDHVYTEEEIKQAMAVVGKTGPEDELNCSGCGYDTCRDFAIAMLEGRAEENMCVSYMRKIAHDKATVLLQKIP
;
A
#
# COMPACT_ATOMS: atom_id res chain seq x y z
N SER A 1 7.39 15.15 -7.99
CA SER A 1 7.63 13.85 -8.68
C SER A 1 7.35 13.91 -10.19
N SER A 2 6.27 14.55 -10.66
CA SER A 2 6.02 14.71 -12.11
C SER A 2 7.13 15.50 -12.80
N ASP A 3 7.67 16.54 -12.18
CA ASP A 3 8.75 17.34 -12.77
C ASP A 3 10.07 16.54 -12.83
N LEU A 4 10.35 15.70 -11.83
CA LEU A 4 11.48 14.79 -11.87
C LEU A 4 11.32 13.76 -12.99
N ALA A 5 10.13 13.21 -13.21
CA ALA A 5 9.86 12.30 -14.30
C ALA A 5 10.05 12.98 -15.68
N LYS A 6 9.59 14.23 -15.84
CA LYS A 6 9.83 15.03 -17.07
C LYS A 6 11.32 15.24 -17.30
N LEU A 7 12.08 15.59 -16.26
CA LEU A 7 13.53 15.74 -16.34
C LEU A 7 14.20 14.41 -16.76
N THR A 8 13.77 13.30 -16.19
CA THR A 8 14.27 11.97 -16.54
C THR A 8 14.06 11.67 -18.02
N LEU A 9 12.88 11.99 -18.59
CA LEU A 9 12.60 11.81 -20.01
C LEU A 9 13.49 12.68 -20.91
N THR A 10 13.79 13.92 -20.51
CA THR A 10 14.63 14.82 -21.32
C THR A 10 16.10 14.44 -21.29
N GLN A 11 16.56 13.80 -20.23
CA GLN A 11 17.98 13.45 -20.04
C GLN A 11 18.35 12.04 -20.50
N ASN A 12 17.37 11.17 -20.72
CA ASN A 12 17.63 9.75 -21.01
C ASN A 12 16.86 9.30 -22.26
N PRO A 13 17.51 8.59 -23.19
CA PRO A 13 16.90 8.15 -24.44
C PRO A 13 15.93 6.97 -24.25
N LYS A 14 16.01 6.26 -23.13
CA LYS A 14 15.20 5.06 -22.91
C LYS A 14 14.61 5.07 -21.51
N VAL A 15 13.36 5.51 -21.42
CA VAL A 15 12.58 5.56 -20.17
C VAL A 15 11.32 4.72 -20.31
N LEU A 16 11.17 3.72 -19.45
CA LEU A 16 10.01 2.84 -19.41
C LEU A 16 9.05 3.24 -18.29
N LEU A 17 7.75 3.15 -18.55
CA LEU A 17 6.75 3.29 -17.51
C LEU A 17 6.31 1.91 -17.01
N SER A 18 6.49 1.67 -15.70
CA SER A 18 5.89 0.56 -14.97
C SER A 18 4.52 0.98 -14.47
N LEU A 19 3.43 0.43 -15.03
CA LEU A 19 2.06 0.82 -14.75
C LEU A 19 1.43 -0.15 -13.75
N ALA A 20 0.99 0.36 -12.59
CA ALA A 20 0.33 -0.45 -11.57
C ALA A 20 -1.02 -1.00 -12.08
N PRO A 21 -1.36 -2.29 -11.80
CA PRO A 21 -2.54 -2.95 -12.37
C PRO A 21 -3.87 -2.31 -11.98
N SER A 22 -3.93 -1.53 -10.90
CA SER A 22 -5.11 -0.73 -10.54
C SER A 22 -5.49 0.35 -11.58
N TYR A 23 -4.69 0.56 -12.63
CA TYR A 23 -5.04 1.48 -13.72
C TYR A 23 -6.41 1.16 -14.33
N VAL A 24 -6.78 -0.11 -14.39
CA VAL A 24 -8.06 -0.58 -14.95
C VAL A 24 -9.25 0.11 -14.27
N SER A 25 -9.25 0.20 -12.94
CA SER A 25 -10.32 0.86 -12.18
C SER A 25 -10.13 2.37 -12.01
N GLU A 26 -8.99 2.92 -12.39
CA GLU A 26 -8.70 4.35 -12.24
C GLU A 26 -8.89 5.14 -13.53
N PHE A 27 -8.72 4.49 -14.69
CA PHE A 27 -8.98 5.04 -16.01
C PHE A 27 -10.20 4.34 -16.64
N GLU A 28 -11.32 4.41 -15.94
CA GLU A 28 -12.59 3.73 -16.29
C GLU A 28 -13.01 4.03 -17.73
N GLY A 29 -13.37 2.97 -18.47
CA GLY A 29 -13.79 3.07 -19.87
C GLY A 29 -12.67 3.41 -20.87
N ILE A 30 -11.43 3.53 -20.41
CA ILE A 30 -10.27 3.74 -21.27
C ILE A 30 -9.59 2.41 -21.58
N HIS A 31 -9.62 2.00 -22.84
CA HIS A 31 -8.91 0.80 -23.28
C HIS A 31 -7.40 0.92 -23.01
N SER A 32 -6.74 -0.17 -22.65
CA SER A 32 -5.31 -0.18 -22.30
C SER A 32 -4.44 0.39 -23.43
N SER A 33 -4.73 0.09 -24.70
CA SER A 33 -3.99 0.63 -25.84
C SER A 33 -4.09 2.16 -25.96
N VAL A 34 -5.22 2.74 -25.58
CA VAL A 34 -5.39 4.21 -25.55
C VAL A 34 -4.48 4.83 -24.49
N LEU A 35 -4.47 4.24 -23.30
CA LEU A 35 -3.63 4.70 -22.19
C LEU A 35 -2.15 4.58 -22.54
N ILE A 36 -1.72 3.45 -23.13
CA ILE A 36 -0.35 3.22 -23.58
C ILE A 36 0.04 4.27 -24.63
N ALA A 37 -0.79 4.49 -25.66
CA ALA A 37 -0.54 5.49 -26.67
C ALA A 37 -0.42 6.90 -26.08
N ALA A 38 -1.24 7.25 -25.11
CA ALA A 38 -1.18 8.53 -24.40
C ALA A 38 0.13 8.68 -23.62
N ILE A 39 0.55 7.62 -22.91
CA ILE A 39 1.82 7.59 -22.17
C ILE A 39 3.02 7.75 -23.10
N LYS A 40 3.02 7.06 -24.25
CA LYS A 40 4.07 7.22 -25.28
C LYS A 40 4.12 8.65 -25.83
N LYS A 41 2.98 9.33 -25.99
CA LYS A 41 2.94 10.76 -26.37
C LYS A 41 3.56 11.69 -25.31
N LEU A 42 3.65 11.30 -24.05
CA LEU A 42 4.39 12.05 -23.02
C LEU A 42 5.91 11.91 -23.17
N GLY A 43 6.40 11.02 -24.03
CA GLY A 43 7.82 10.79 -24.29
C GLY A 43 8.39 9.49 -23.70
N PHE A 44 7.58 8.65 -23.08
CA PHE A 44 8.02 7.33 -22.65
C PHE A 44 8.30 6.42 -23.85
N THR A 45 9.37 5.65 -23.76
CA THR A 45 9.75 4.68 -24.82
C THR A 45 8.70 3.60 -24.95
N ASP A 46 8.34 2.99 -23.81
CA ASP A 46 7.32 1.95 -23.74
C ASP A 46 6.65 1.86 -22.35
N VAL A 47 5.62 1.02 -22.28
CA VAL A 47 4.84 0.78 -21.05
C VAL A 47 4.82 -0.70 -20.74
N SER A 48 5.05 -1.06 -19.49
CA SER A 48 4.99 -2.42 -18.98
C SER A 48 4.09 -2.52 -17.76
N GLU A 49 3.43 -3.66 -17.57
CA GLU A 49 2.55 -3.89 -16.42
C GLU A 49 3.34 -4.32 -15.18
N THR A 50 3.24 -3.57 -14.09
CA THR A 50 3.83 -3.97 -12.79
C THR A 50 3.31 -5.34 -12.32
N ALA A 51 2.18 -5.76 -12.83
CA ALA A 51 1.58 -7.06 -12.58
C ALA A 51 2.49 -8.25 -12.96
N LEU A 52 3.43 -8.09 -13.91
CA LEU A 52 4.47 -9.08 -14.19
C LEU A 52 5.39 -9.32 -12.97
N GLY A 53 5.76 -8.24 -12.29
CA GLY A 53 6.49 -8.36 -11.03
C GLY A 53 5.68 -9.02 -9.92
N ALA A 54 4.37 -8.79 -9.91
CA ALA A 54 3.45 -9.43 -8.96
C ALA A 54 3.39 -10.96 -9.14
N GLU A 55 3.39 -11.44 -10.37
CA GLU A 55 3.40 -12.89 -10.67
C GLU A 55 4.65 -13.57 -10.14
N ILE A 56 5.81 -12.97 -10.39
CA ILE A 56 7.08 -13.53 -9.91
C ILE A 56 7.14 -13.49 -8.38
N VAL A 57 6.59 -12.46 -7.74
CA VAL A 57 6.47 -12.40 -6.29
C VAL A 57 5.59 -13.54 -5.78
N SER A 58 4.45 -13.84 -6.44
CA SER A 58 3.62 -15.01 -6.10
C SER A 58 4.40 -16.32 -6.23
N ASP A 59 5.05 -16.55 -7.36
CA ASP A 59 5.87 -17.77 -7.59
C ASP A 59 6.98 -17.95 -6.53
N ARG A 60 7.66 -16.86 -6.18
CA ARG A 60 8.69 -16.89 -5.13
C ARG A 60 8.12 -17.09 -3.73
N THR A 61 6.96 -16.52 -3.45
CA THR A 61 6.26 -16.69 -2.17
C THR A 61 5.81 -18.14 -2.03
N GLU A 62 5.26 -18.75 -3.07
CA GLU A 62 4.86 -20.16 -3.08
C GLU A 62 6.06 -21.07 -2.77
N LYS A 63 7.16 -20.90 -3.49
CA LYS A 63 8.39 -21.69 -3.26
C LYS A 63 8.93 -21.50 -1.85
N PHE A 64 8.95 -20.27 -1.37
CA PHE A 64 9.36 -19.97 0.01
C PHE A 64 8.47 -20.69 1.03
N LEU A 65 7.14 -20.67 0.85
CA LEU A 65 6.21 -21.32 1.77
C LEU A 65 6.30 -22.85 1.73
N GLU A 66 6.68 -23.46 0.59
CA GLU A 66 6.93 -24.89 0.48
C GLU A 66 8.16 -25.34 1.27
N GLU A 67 9.21 -24.51 1.31
CA GLU A 67 10.50 -24.81 1.95
C GLU A 67 10.55 -24.37 3.42
N ALA A 68 9.78 -23.36 3.80
CA ALA A 68 9.80 -22.78 5.14
C ALA A 68 9.21 -23.72 6.21
N ASP A 69 9.62 -23.58 7.44
CA ASP A 69 9.04 -24.27 8.60
C ASP A 69 7.57 -23.88 8.82
N ASN A 70 6.89 -24.57 9.77
CA ASN A 70 5.56 -24.14 10.17
C ASN A 70 5.65 -22.79 10.91
N GLY A 71 4.82 -21.84 10.51
CA GLY A 71 4.92 -20.49 11.03
C GLY A 71 3.90 -19.54 10.44
N VAL A 72 3.95 -18.30 10.88
CA VAL A 72 3.18 -17.21 10.30
C VAL A 72 4.08 -16.42 9.36
N TYR A 73 3.61 -16.23 8.13
CA TYR A 73 4.32 -15.48 7.11
C TYR A 73 3.43 -14.36 6.58
N ILE A 74 4.00 -13.17 6.43
CA ILE A 74 3.29 -11.96 6.00
C ILE A 74 3.86 -11.50 4.66
N SER A 75 2.99 -11.21 3.70
CA SER A 75 3.39 -10.68 2.41
C SER A 75 4.11 -9.33 2.54
N SER A 76 5.23 -9.18 1.87
CA SER A 76 6.00 -7.93 1.76
C SER A 76 5.48 -6.98 0.67
N ALA A 77 4.42 -7.33 -0.05
CA ALA A 77 3.94 -6.56 -1.20
C ALA A 77 3.47 -5.14 -0.87
N CYS A 78 2.95 -4.91 0.34
CA CYS A 78 2.46 -3.60 0.79
C CYS A 78 3.54 -2.87 1.61
N PRO A 79 4.20 -1.82 1.07
CA PRO A 79 5.25 -1.10 1.81
C PRO A 79 4.74 -0.39 3.06
N VAL A 80 3.46 -0.02 3.12
CA VAL A 80 2.87 0.59 4.32
C VAL A 80 2.80 -0.41 5.46
N VAL A 81 2.41 -1.65 5.18
CA VAL A 81 2.37 -2.74 6.18
C VAL A 81 3.77 -3.10 6.64
N VAL A 82 4.71 -3.24 5.70
CA VAL A 82 6.12 -3.51 6.01
C VAL A 82 6.68 -2.42 6.94
N GLU A 83 6.51 -1.15 6.59
CA GLU A 83 6.98 -0.04 7.42
C GLU A 83 6.24 0.04 8.76
N TYR A 84 4.94 -0.28 8.78
CA TYR A 84 4.20 -0.36 10.04
C TYR A 84 4.78 -1.43 10.97
N ILE A 85 5.02 -2.64 10.46
CA ILE A 85 5.61 -3.74 11.25
C ILE A 85 7.00 -3.34 11.74
N ARG A 86 7.86 -2.86 10.86
CA ARG A 86 9.23 -2.46 11.23
C ARG A 86 9.29 -1.41 12.33
N LYS A 87 8.28 -0.53 12.39
CA LYS A 87 8.23 0.63 13.28
C LYS A 87 7.40 0.41 14.53
N TYR A 88 6.28 -0.28 14.43
CA TYR A 88 5.28 -0.33 15.49
C TYR A 88 4.93 -1.75 15.97
N SER A 89 5.48 -2.77 15.32
CA SER A 89 5.31 -4.18 15.70
C SER A 89 6.58 -4.97 15.37
N PRO A 90 7.76 -4.50 15.86
CA PRO A 90 9.08 -5.02 15.46
C PRO A 90 9.27 -6.50 15.81
N GLU A 91 8.51 -7.04 16.75
CA GLU A 91 8.43 -8.46 17.09
C GLU A 91 8.00 -9.32 15.91
N HIS A 92 7.23 -8.77 14.96
CA HIS A 92 6.74 -9.46 13.76
C HIS A 92 7.58 -9.24 12.49
N VAL A 93 8.71 -8.57 12.58
CA VAL A 93 9.58 -8.35 11.41
C VAL A 93 10.06 -9.67 10.79
N HIS A 94 10.34 -10.67 11.62
CA HIS A 94 10.77 -11.99 11.17
C HIS A 94 9.67 -12.79 10.45
N ASN A 95 8.41 -12.38 10.58
CA ASN A 95 7.28 -12.99 9.86
C ASN A 95 7.14 -12.46 8.43
N ILE A 96 7.76 -11.32 8.09
CA ILE A 96 7.68 -10.76 6.73
C ILE A 96 8.45 -11.68 5.78
N THR A 97 7.79 -12.13 4.69
CA THR A 97 8.47 -12.94 3.66
C THR A 97 9.68 -12.18 3.09
N PRO A 98 10.85 -12.83 2.97
CA PRO A 98 12.08 -12.19 2.53
C PRO A 98 12.11 -11.95 1.00
N ILE A 99 11.07 -11.34 0.47
CA ILE A 99 10.84 -11.13 -0.97
C ILE A 99 10.55 -9.66 -1.20
N ILE A 100 11.18 -9.04 -2.19
CA ILE A 100 10.91 -7.64 -2.56
C ILE A 100 9.49 -7.47 -3.12
N SER A 101 9.00 -6.23 -3.10
CA SER A 101 7.65 -5.92 -3.58
C SER A 101 7.51 -6.10 -5.11
N PRO A 102 6.27 -6.23 -5.62
CA PRO A 102 6.00 -6.30 -7.05
C PRO A 102 6.60 -5.17 -7.89
N MET A 103 6.64 -3.94 -7.37
CA MET A 103 7.26 -2.81 -8.06
C MET A 103 8.77 -3.02 -8.26
N LEU A 104 9.46 -3.43 -7.22
CA LEU A 104 10.91 -3.68 -7.28
C LEU A 104 11.23 -4.92 -8.10
N ALA A 105 10.43 -5.98 -7.98
CA ALA A 105 10.56 -7.19 -8.80
C ALA A 105 10.40 -6.86 -10.29
N HIS A 106 9.39 -6.07 -10.63
CA HIS A 106 9.18 -5.63 -12.00
C HIS A 106 10.34 -4.78 -12.54
N ALA A 107 10.89 -3.89 -11.72
CA ALA A 107 12.06 -3.11 -12.12
C ALA A 107 13.27 -4.01 -12.45
N LYS A 108 13.51 -5.05 -11.64
CA LYS A 108 14.55 -6.05 -11.95
C LYS A 108 14.28 -6.79 -13.26
N ILE A 109 13.02 -7.18 -13.54
CA ILE A 109 12.62 -7.77 -14.83
C ILE A 109 12.98 -6.83 -15.99
N LEU A 110 12.55 -5.57 -15.91
CA LEU A 110 12.77 -4.61 -16.99
C LEU A 110 14.27 -4.36 -17.22
N LYS A 111 15.07 -4.24 -16.16
CA LYS A 111 16.52 -4.08 -16.28
C LYS A 111 17.17 -5.32 -16.92
N GLN A 112 16.77 -6.52 -16.53
CA GLN A 112 17.28 -7.75 -17.14
C GLN A 112 16.95 -7.86 -18.63
N LEU A 113 15.74 -7.44 -19.05
CA LEU A 113 15.29 -7.54 -20.44
C LEU A 113 15.85 -6.44 -21.35
N TYR A 114 15.95 -5.23 -20.81
CA TYR A 114 16.19 -4.04 -21.64
C TYR A 114 17.50 -3.32 -21.32
N GLY A 115 18.28 -3.84 -20.38
CA GLY A 115 19.59 -3.34 -19.95
C GLY A 115 19.55 -2.51 -18.67
N GLU A 116 20.67 -2.46 -17.97
CA GLU A 116 20.80 -1.77 -16.67
C GLU A 116 20.66 -0.24 -16.80
N ASP A 117 20.97 0.32 -17.96
CA ASP A 117 20.97 1.76 -18.21
C ASP A 117 19.58 2.36 -18.45
N ILE A 118 18.54 1.52 -18.56
CA ILE A 118 17.17 2.03 -18.71
C ILE A 118 16.74 2.79 -17.46
N LYS A 119 15.91 3.81 -17.67
CA LYS A 119 15.24 4.52 -16.60
C LYS A 119 13.81 4.02 -16.42
N ILE A 120 13.40 3.85 -15.17
CA ILE A 120 12.09 3.29 -14.85
C ILE A 120 11.31 4.30 -14.02
N VAL A 121 10.15 4.71 -14.55
CA VAL A 121 9.17 5.50 -13.84
C VAL A 121 8.00 4.58 -13.45
N PHE A 122 7.67 4.49 -12.18
CA PHE A 122 6.47 3.77 -11.73
C PHE A 122 5.28 4.71 -11.63
N ALA A 123 4.11 4.30 -12.11
CA ALA A 123 2.85 5.02 -11.94
C ALA A 123 1.81 4.15 -11.22
N GLY A 124 1.24 4.65 -10.11
CA GLY A 124 0.29 3.89 -9.31
C GLY A 124 -0.48 4.69 -8.27
N PRO A 125 -1.38 4.06 -7.49
CA PRO A 125 -2.24 4.74 -6.52
C PRO A 125 -1.59 4.97 -5.14
N CYS A 126 -0.37 4.47 -4.92
CA CYS A 126 0.25 4.39 -3.60
C CYS A 126 1.34 5.45 -3.40
N ILE A 127 1.20 6.28 -2.37
CA ILE A 127 2.20 7.30 -2.02
C ILE A 127 3.46 6.65 -1.39
N CYS A 128 3.29 5.59 -0.61
CA CYS A 128 4.41 4.93 0.08
C CYS A 128 5.40 4.25 -0.88
N LYS A 129 4.99 3.99 -2.13
CA LYS A 129 5.90 3.53 -3.18
C LYS A 129 7.01 4.54 -3.51
N LYS A 130 6.81 5.85 -3.20
CA LYS A 130 7.87 6.86 -3.31
C LYS A 130 8.99 6.57 -2.31
N LEU A 131 8.63 6.34 -1.04
CA LEU A 131 9.61 5.98 0.00
C LEU A 131 10.33 4.67 -0.32
N GLU A 132 9.61 3.67 -0.82
CA GLU A 132 10.21 2.40 -1.21
C GLU A 132 11.22 2.58 -2.36
N ALA A 133 10.88 3.39 -3.38
CA ALA A 133 11.80 3.70 -4.47
C ALA A 133 13.04 4.47 -3.98
N ASP A 134 12.87 5.43 -3.07
CA ASP A 134 13.98 6.18 -2.48
C ASP A 134 14.91 5.27 -1.66
N THR A 135 14.35 4.24 -1.01
CA THR A 135 15.13 3.23 -0.27
C THR A 135 15.92 2.32 -1.21
N PHE A 136 15.35 1.99 -2.38
CA PHE A 136 15.93 1.12 -3.40
C PHE A 136 16.22 1.88 -4.69
N ASN A 137 16.87 3.03 -4.59
CA ASN A 137 17.09 4.03 -5.64
C ASN A 137 17.80 3.53 -6.92
N ASN A 138 18.38 2.32 -6.88
CA ASN A 138 19.02 1.69 -8.04
C ASN A 138 18.04 0.96 -8.98
N LEU A 139 16.80 0.74 -8.55
CA LEU A 139 15.83 -0.05 -9.30
C LEU A 139 14.76 0.80 -9.98
N VAL A 140 14.16 1.74 -9.26
CA VAL A 140 13.12 2.63 -9.78
C VAL A 140 13.60 4.06 -9.63
N ASP A 141 13.68 4.79 -10.75
CA ASP A 141 14.23 6.15 -10.75
C ASP A 141 13.22 7.18 -10.23
N VAL A 142 11.93 7.02 -10.57
CA VAL A 142 10.87 7.96 -10.15
C VAL A 142 9.56 7.23 -9.92
N VAL A 143 8.84 7.63 -8.87
CA VAL A 143 7.46 7.20 -8.61
C VAL A 143 6.51 8.39 -8.78
N ILE A 144 5.52 8.25 -9.65
CA ILE A 144 4.41 9.18 -9.81
C ILE A 144 3.09 8.53 -9.41
N THR A 145 2.12 9.33 -9.01
CA THR A 145 0.77 8.84 -8.75
C THR A 145 -0.09 8.92 -10.01
N PHE A 146 -1.23 8.20 -10.03
CA PHE A 146 -2.19 8.38 -11.12
C PHE A 146 -2.73 9.81 -11.20
N LYS A 147 -2.82 10.52 -10.06
CA LYS A 147 -3.15 11.96 -10.05
C LYS A 147 -2.09 12.79 -10.77
N ASP A 148 -0.81 12.48 -10.53
CA ASP A 148 0.31 13.13 -11.22
C ASP A 148 0.25 12.84 -12.73
N LEU A 149 -0.01 11.59 -13.12
CA LEU A 149 -0.11 11.16 -14.52
C LEU A 149 -1.28 11.84 -15.25
N LYS A 150 -2.46 11.89 -14.63
CA LYS A 150 -3.64 12.59 -15.17
C LYS A 150 -3.36 14.07 -15.37
N LYS A 151 -2.81 14.73 -14.35
CA LYS A 151 -2.42 16.14 -14.46
C LYS A 151 -1.41 16.38 -15.59
N TRP A 152 -0.51 15.41 -15.81
CA TRP A 152 0.46 15.50 -16.89
C TRP A 152 -0.20 15.38 -18.27
N PHE A 153 -1.18 14.48 -18.46
CA PHE A 153 -1.98 14.45 -19.69
C PHE A 153 -2.68 15.78 -19.95
N GLU A 154 -3.29 16.38 -18.91
CA GLU A 154 -3.94 17.69 -19.03
C GLU A 154 -2.96 18.79 -19.44
N GLN A 155 -1.76 18.85 -18.85
CA GLN A 155 -0.71 19.83 -19.20
C GLN A 155 -0.14 19.64 -20.60
N ALA A 156 -0.15 18.43 -21.11
CA ALA A 156 0.32 18.08 -22.46
C ALA A 156 -0.82 18.14 -23.49
N GLU A 157 -2.01 18.60 -23.10
CA GLU A 157 -3.22 18.68 -23.95
C GLU A 157 -3.59 17.31 -24.58
N ILE A 158 -3.27 16.20 -23.87
CA ILE A 158 -3.61 14.85 -24.32
C ILE A 158 -4.98 14.46 -23.81
N ASN A 159 -5.97 14.37 -24.72
CA ASN A 159 -7.30 13.88 -24.41
C ASN A 159 -7.41 12.40 -24.74
N LEU A 160 -7.58 11.55 -23.72
CA LEU A 160 -7.66 10.09 -23.87
C LEU A 160 -8.83 9.66 -24.77
N HIS A 161 -9.97 10.37 -24.70
CA HIS A 161 -11.16 10.04 -25.51
C HIS A 161 -11.01 10.36 -27.02
N GLN A 162 -9.95 11.09 -27.41
CA GLN A 162 -9.64 11.40 -28.80
C GLN A 162 -8.61 10.46 -29.42
N ILE A 163 -8.05 9.55 -28.63
CA ILE A 163 -7.07 8.56 -29.11
C ILE A 163 -7.83 7.32 -29.55
N ALA A 164 -7.66 6.91 -30.82
CA ALA A 164 -8.25 5.68 -31.33
C ALA A 164 -7.60 4.44 -30.64
N PRO A 165 -8.40 3.46 -30.19
CA PRO A 165 -7.88 2.22 -29.67
C PRO A 165 -7.21 1.36 -30.75
N GLY A 166 -6.36 0.40 -30.34
CA GLY A 166 -5.80 -0.61 -31.26
C GLY A 166 -4.66 -0.10 -32.16
N GLN A 167 -3.95 0.97 -31.77
CA GLN A 167 -2.75 1.38 -32.50
C GLN A 167 -1.67 0.27 -32.43
N PRO A 168 -0.95 -0.03 -33.53
CA PRO A 168 -0.02 -1.16 -33.62
C PRO A 168 1.05 -1.21 -32.51
N ASP A 169 1.56 -0.03 -32.12
CA ASP A 169 2.62 0.09 -31.09
C ASP A 169 2.10 0.34 -29.67
N ALA A 170 0.77 0.27 -29.46
CA ALA A 170 0.15 0.53 -28.16
C ALA A 170 -0.22 -0.77 -27.44
N HIS A 171 0.79 -1.56 -27.11
CA HIS A 171 0.70 -2.79 -26.33
C HIS A 171 1.70 -2.78 -25.19
N PHE A 172 1.43 -3.56 -24.16
CA PHE A 172 2.38 -3.73 -23.05
C PHE A 172 3.58 -4.57 -23.46
N ILE A 173 4.75 -4.18 -22.99
CA ILE A 173 6.00 -4.93 -23.16
C ILE A 173 6.37 -5.66 -21.87
N PRO A 174 7.06 -6.81 -21.93
CA PRO A 174 7.29 -7.65 -23.10
C PRO A 174 6.00 -8.33 -23.56
N TYR A 175 5.02 -8.49 -22.68
CA TYR A 175 3.69 -9.09 -22.86
C TYR A 175 2.78 -8.70 -21.70
N ARG A 176 1.51 -9.07 -21.77
CA ARG A 176 0.55 -8.87 -20.69
C ARG A 176 0.78 -9.85 -19.55
N SER A 177 0.51 -9.38 -18.33
CA SER A 177 0.48 -10.23 -17.13
C SER A 177 -0.73 -11.15 -17.09
N GLY A 178 -0.66 -12.19 -16.26
CA GLY A 178 -1.78 -13.05 -15.91
C GLY A 178 -2.40 -12.66 -14.57
N MET A 179 -2.31 -13.55 -13.58
CA MET A 179 -2.96 -13.40 -12.26
C MET A 179 -2.40 -12.24 -11.43
N GLY A 180 -1.21 -11.75 -11.73
CA GLY A 180 -0.65 -10.55 -11.09
C GLY A 180 -1.51 -9.30 -11.25
N ALA A 181 -2.38 -9.27 -12.28
CA ALA A 181 -3.37 -8.18 -12.48
C ALA A 181 -4.35 -8.04 -11.31
N TYR A 182 -4.56 -9.07 -10.49
CA TYR A 182 -5.48 -9.04 -9.35
C TYR A 182 -4.88 -8.50 -8.05
N TYR A 183 -3.57 -8.29 -7.98
CA TYR A 183 -2.91 -7.78 -6.77
C TYR A 183 -3.49 -6.49 -6.16
N PRO A 184 -4.10 -5.57 -6.92
CA PRO A 184 -4.63 -4.35 -6.30
C PRO A 184 -5.89 -4.53 -5.46
N ILE A 185 -6.49 -5.70 -5.41
CA ILE A 185 -7.66 -6.00 -4.57
C ILE A 185 -7.27 -6.92 -3.41
N GLU A 186 -8.00 -6.83 -2.29
CA GLU A 186 -7.85 -7.75 -1.16
C GLU A 186 -8.08 -9.20 -1.60
N GLY A 187 -7.15 -10.09 -1.25
CA GLY A 187 -7.12 -11.48 -1.70
C GLY A 187 -6.61 -11.67 -3.12
N GLY A 188 -6.12 -10.60 -3.75
CA GLY A 188 -5.67 -10.65 -5.14
C GLY A 188 -4.37 -11.42 -5.33
N MET A 189 -3.43 -11.28 -4.41
CA MET A 189 -2.20 -12.08 -4.38
C MET A 189 -2.52 -13.57 -4.23
N LEU A 190 -3.45 -13.91 -3.34
CA LEU A 190 -3.82 -15.30 -3.05
C LEU A 190 -4.39 -16.04 -4.28
N LYS A 191 -4.99 -15.31 -5.23
CA LYS A 191 -5.47 -15.89 -6.50
C LYS A 191 -4.32 -16.37 -7.41
N GLY A 192 -3.15 -15.81 -7.27
CA GLY A 192 -1.95 -16.17 -8.02
C GLY A 192 -1.10 -17.25 -7.35
N LEU A 193 -1.45 -17.69 -6.14
CA LEU A 193 -0.81 -18.81 -5.47
C LEU A 193 -1.53 -20.10 -5.87
N HIS A 194 -0.77 -21.10 -6.29
CA HIS A 194 -1.28 -22.44 -6.49
C HIS A 194 -1.44 -23.13 -5.13
N GLU A 195 -2.16 -24.24 -5.08
CA GLU A 195 -2.23 -25.03 -3.86
C GLU A 195 -0.84 -25.62 -3.54
N PRO A 196 -0.20 -25.17 -2.45
CA PRO A 196 1.12 -25.70 -2.09
C PRO A 196 1.00 -27.17 -1.69
N LYS A 197 2.06 -27.95 -1.89
CA LYS A 197 2.16 -29.33 -1.41
C LYS A 197 2.01 -29.43 0.10
N LYS A 198 2.43 -28.39 0.82
CA LYS A 198 2.27 -28.22 2.26
C LYS A 198 0.96 -27.48 2.55
N GLN A 199 0.21 -27.94 3.54
CA GLN A 199 -0.99 -27.23 3.98
C GLN A 199 -0.64 -25.86 4.58
N VAL A 200 -1.02 -24.78 3.86
CA VAL A 200 -0.87 -23.40 4.29
C VAL A 200 -2.24 -22.75 4.31
N HIS A 201 -2.59 -22.11 5.43
CA HIS A 201 -3.83 -21.37 5.57
C HIS A 201 -3.65 -19.94 5.05
N ASN A 202 -4.12 -19.67 3.84
CA ASN A 202 -4.03 -18.37 3.20
C ASN A 202 -5.17 -17.47 3.63
N MET A 203 -4.85 -16.28 4.16
CA MET A 203 -5.84 -15.27 4.57
C MET A 203 -5.46 -13.89 4.06
N ALA A 204 -6.47 -13.08 3.72
CA ALA A 204 -6.28 -11.70 3.28
C ALA A 204 -7.05 -10.74 4.17
N PHE A 205 -6.40 -9.65 4.56
CA PHE A 205 -6.99 -8.58 5.35
C PHE A 205 -6.56 -7.23 4.80
N SER A 206 -7.46 -6.28 4.85
CA SER A 206 -7.19 -4.91 4.43
C SER A 206 -7.73 -3.89 5.44
N GLU A 207 -7.27 -2.65 5.34
CA GLU A 207 -7.48 -1.58 6.31
C GLU A 207 -6.52 -1.66 7.52
N LEU A 208 -5.82 -0.56 7.79
CA LEU A 208 -4.74 -0.55 8.77
C LEU A 208 -5.20 -0.89 10.20
N SER A 209 -6.43 -0.55 10.59
CA SER A 209 -7.05 -0.96 11.84
C SER A 209 -7.13 -2.49 11.96
N THR A 210 -7.66 -3.15 10.93
CA THR A 210 -7.74 -4.61 10.87
C THR A 210 -6.35 -5.26 10.87
N VAL A 211 -5.40 -4.68 10.14
CA VAL A 211 -4.00 -5.16 10.13
C VAL A 211 -3.40 -5.11 11.54
N LYS A 212 -3.64 -4.03 12.29
CA LYS A 212 -3.18 -3.91 13.69
C LYS A 212 -3.77 -5.02 14.58
N ASP A 213 -5.07 -5.29 14.44
CA ASP A 213 -5.74 -6.32 15.25
C ASP A 213 -5.26 -7.72 14.88
N VAL A 214 -5.02 -7.99 13.60
CA VAL A 214 -4.42 -9.24 13.14
C VAL A 214 -3.03 -9.42 13.76
N LEU A 215 -2.15 -8.42 13.69
CA LEU A 215 -0.80 -8.49 14.26
C LEU A 215 -0.83 -8.79 15.76
N LYS A 216 -1.70 -8.10 16.52
CA LYS A 216 -1.88 -8.35 17.98
C LYS A 216 -2.32 -9.77 18.31
N SER A 217 -2.98 -10.47 17.39
CA SER A 217 -3.53 -11.82 17.62
C SER A 217 -2.60 -12.95 17.14
N LEU A 218 -1.47 -12.65 16.51
CA LEU A 218 -0.59 -13.68 15.92
C LEU A 218 0.02 -14.63 16.96
N ASP A 219 0.25 -14.16 18.19
CA ASP A 219 0.82 -14.97 19.29
C ASP A 219 -0.13 -16.06 19.80
N THR A 220 -1.40 -16.02 19.39
CA THR A 220 -2.43 -17.00 19.85
C THR A 220 -2.58 -18.21 18.94
N ARG A 221 -1.72 -18.35 17.91
CA ARG A 221 -1.77 -19.45 16.93
C ARG A 221 -1.44 -20.82 17.57
N ARG A 222 -1.88 -21.89 16.90
CA ARG A 222 -1.46 -23.25 17.22
C ARG A 222 -0.06 -23.53 16.64
N GLU A 223 0.81 -24.19 17.37
CA GLU A 223 2.22 -24.37 17.00
C GLU A 223 2.47 -25.10 15.66
N ASN A 224 1.52 -25.93 15.23
CA ASN A 224 1.69 -26.75 14.02
C ASN A 224 1.06 -26.16 12.74
N ASP A 225 0.49 -24.95 12.81
CA ASP A 225 -0.15 -24.36 11.66
C ASP A 225 0.84 -23.51 10.82
N SER A 226 0.74 -23.65 9.50
CA SER A 226 1.36 -22.68 8.56
C SER A 226 0.31 -21.72 8.08
N ILE A 227 0.57 -20.42 8.26
CA ILE A 227 -0.35 -19.35 7.92
C ILE A 227 0.37 -18.37 7.02
N PHE A 228 -0.25 -18.01 5.89
CA PHE A 228 0.22 -16.90 5.05
C PHE A 228 -0.81 -15.77 5.02
N LEU A 229 -0.35 -14.57 5.30
CA LEU A 229 -1.18 -13.37 5.41
C LEU A 229 -0.87 -12.39 4.29
N GLU A 230 -1.85 -12.12 3.44
CA GLU A 230 -1.86 -10.95 2.58
C GLU A 230 -2.44 -9.77 3.37
N LEU A 231 -1.58 -8.83 3.78
CA LEU A 231 -1.99 -7.65 4.53
C LEU A 231 -1.87 -6.38 3.68
N LEU A 232 -2.96 -5.64 3.53
CA LEU A 232 -3.01 -4.40 2.77
C LEU A 232 -3.47 -3.23 3.66
N ALA A 233 -2.75 -2.12 3.63
CA ALA A 233 -3.09 -0.96 4.47
C ALA A 233 -4.35 -0.20 4.01
N CYS A 234 -4.68 -0.25 2.71
CA CYS A 234 -5.83 0.44 2.14
C CYS A 234 -7.05 -0.48 2.16
N LYS A 235 -8.19 -0.01 2.66
CA LYS A 235 -9.45 -0.76 2.74
C LYS A 235 -9.88 -1.29 1.37
N GLY A 236 -10.02 -2.63 1.24
CA GLY A 236 -10.38 -3.31 0.00
C GLY A 236 -9.24 -3.41 -1.03
N GLY A 237 -8.02 -2.95 -0.67
CA GLY A 237 -6.83 -3.02 -1.49
C GLY A 237 -6.38 -1.70 -2.11
N CYS A 238 -5.34 -1.76 -2.95
CA CYS A 238 -4.69 -0.60 -3.58
C CYS A 238 -5.61 0.23 -4.47
N ILE A 239 -6.69 -0.35 -4.99
CA ILE A 239 -7.75 0.35 -5.75
C ILE A 239 -8.38 1.51 -4.97
N ASN A 240 -8.25 1.51 -3.65
CA ASN A 240 -8.73 2.56 -2.75
C ASN A 240 -7.57 3.35 -2.11
N GLY A 241 -6.39 3.29 -2.70
CA GLY A 241 -5.21 4.03 -2.24
C GLY A 241 -5.43 5.54 -2.18
N PRO A 242 -4.60 6.27 -1.40
CA PRO A 242 -4.79 7.71 -1.15
C PRO A 242 -4.63 8.58 -2.40
N ALA A 243 -3.94 8.09 -3.43
CA ALA A 243 -3.74 8.78 -4.70
C ALA A 243 -4.63 8.24 -5.83
N LYS A 244 -5.76 7.63 -5.49
CA LYS A 244 -6.79 7.21 -6.46
C LYS A 244 -7.39 8.40 -7.21
N LEU A 245 -7.82 8.17 -8.44
CA LEU A 245 -8.53 9.14 -9.30
C LEU A 245 -10.04 8.92 -9.27
N SER A 246 -10.43 7.66 -9.49
CA SER A 246 -11.82 7.26 -9.61
C SER A 246 -12.54 7.35 -8.26
N HIS A 247 -13.76 7.87 -8.29
CA HIS A 247 -14.66 7.99 -7.14
C HIS A 247 -15.80 6.97 -7.18
N ILE A 248 -15.80 6.03 -8.12
CA ILE A 248 -16.78 4.93 -8.14
C ILE A 248 -16.66 4.07 -6.88
N SER A 249 -17.72 3.33 -6.57
CA SER A 249 -17.75 2.53 -5.35
C SER A 249 -16.61 1.47 -5.34
N PRO A 250 -16.11 1.09 -4.16
CA PRO A 250 -15.11 0.02 -4.06
C PRO A 250 -15.55 -1.30 -4.69
N ALA A 251 -16.87 -1.59 -4.67
CA ALA A 251 -17.43 -2.78 -5.29
C ALA A 251 -17.27 -2.75 -6.83
N LEU A 252 -17.56 -1.61 -7.45
CA LEU A 252 -17.37 -1.44 -8.90
C LEU A 252 -15.90 -1.49 -9.28
N LYS A 253 -15.01 -0.84 -8.53
CA LYS A 253 -13.56 -0.94 -8.76
C LYS A 253 -13.08 -2.39 -8.72
N ARG A 254 -13.54 -3.17 -7.72
CA ARG A 254 -13.20 -4.58 -7.62
C ARG A 254 -13.75 -5.37 -8.81
N TYR A 255 -14.99 -5.05 -9.24
CA TYR A 255 -15.60 -5.65 -10.42
C TYR A 255 -14.75 -5.38 -11.68
N GLU A 256 -14.32 -4.12 -11.90
CA GLU A 256 -13.46 -3.74 -13.02
C GLU A 256 -12.16 -4.58 -13.04
N ILE A 257 -11.47 -4.69 -11.89
CA ILE A 257 -10.25 -5.49 -11.79
C ILE A 257 -10.51 -6.96 -12.15
N ILE A 258 -11.63 -7.54 -11.68
CA ILE A 258 -11.91 -8.98 -11.89
C ILE A 258 -12.37 -9.28 -13.33
N HIS A 259 -13.14 -8.37 -13.94
CA HIS A 259 -13.82 -8.64 -15.20
C HIS A 259 -13.23 -7.91 -16.40
N GLN A 260 -12.52 -6.79 -16.18
CA GLN A 260 -11.96 -5.98 -17.25
C GLN A 260 -10.43 -6.10 -17.38
N SER A 261 -9.76 -6.74 -16.43
CA SER A 261 -8.33 -7.07 -16.61
C SER A 261 -8.20 -8.09 -17.73
N GLU A 262 -7.57 -7.67 -18.82
CA GLU A 262 -7.21 -8.58 -19.89
C GLU A 262 -5.98 -9.40 -19.45
N LEU A 263 -6.19 -10.67 -19.16
CA LEU A 263 -5.13 -11.55 -18.70
C LEU A 263 -4.32 -12.09 -19.90
N GLY A 264 -3.01 -11.94 -19.81
CA GLY A 264 -2.07 -12.58 -20.72
C GLY A 264 -1.77 -14.03 -20.29
N ASN A 265 -0.89 -14.65 -21.04
CA ASN A 265 -0.30 -15.94 -20.68
C ASN A 265 1.19 -15.67 -20.39
N PRO A 266 1.56 -15.41 -19.12
CA PRO A 266 2.92 -15.08 -18.77
C PRO A 266 3.84 -16.25 -19.08
N LYS A 267 5.02 -15.92 -19.60
CA LYS A 267 6.07 -16.90 -19.86
C LYS A 267 6.93 -17.08 -18.61
N ASP A 268 7.46 -18.27 -18.47
CA ASP A 268 8.28 -18.68 -17.32
C ASP A 268 9.75 -18.13 -17.43
N ASP A 269 9.91 -16.98 -18.06
CA ASP A 269 11.21 -16.44 -18.50
C ASP A 269 12.05 -15.82 -17.35
N PHE A 270 11.47 -15.67 -16.14
CA PHE A 270 12.09 -14.86 -15.06
C PHE A 270 12.45 -15.69 -13.81
N LYS A 271 12.61 -17.01 -13.96
CA LYS A 271 12.87 -17.93 -12.84
C LYS A 271 14.15 -17.63 -12.04
N TYR A 272 15.10 -16.93 -12.63
CA TYR A 272 16.44 -16.76 -12.06
C TYR A 272 16.68 -15.36 -11.48
N ILE A 273 15.67 -14.47 -11.44
CA ILE A 273 15.82 -13.15 -10.83
C ILE A 273 15.86 -13.31 -9.31
N ASP A 274 16.91 -12.78 -8.71
CA ASP A 274 17.02 -12.70 -7.25
C ASP A 274 16.06 -11.63 -6.70
N LEU A 275 15.10 -12.07 -5.88
CA LEU A 275 14.12 -11.23 -5.22
C LEU A 275 14.30 -11.18 -3.70
N GLN A 276 15.38 -11.74 -3.17
CA GLN A 276 15.60 -11.80 -1.73
C GLN A 276 15.88 -10.44 -1.12
N ILE A 277 15.36 -10.25 0.08
CA ILE A 277 15.59 -9.06 0.91
C ILE A 277 15.54 -9.47 2.38
N LEU A 278 16.30 -8.78 3.20
CA LEU A 278 16.21 -8.92 4.66
C LEU A 278 15.53 -7.67 5.24
N PHE A 279 14.43 -7.87 5.95
CA PHE A 279 13.78 -6.81 6.69
C PHE A 279 14.31 -6.76 8.12
N CYS A 280 14.59 -5.57 8.62
CA CYS A 280 15.03 -5.31 9.99
C CYS A 280 14.10 -4.27 10.64
N LYS A 281 14.00 -4.29 11.97
CA LYS A 281 13.30 -3.23 12.70
C LYS A 281 13.91 -1.86 12.39
N ASP A 282 13.11 -0.82 12.47
CA ASP A 282 13.59 0.54 12.26
C ASP A 282 14.46 0.96 13.46
N PRO A 283 15.75 1.30 13.27
CA PRO A 283 16.66 1.65 14.37
C PRO A 283 16.33 3.00 15.01
N HIS A 284 15.53 3.84 14.35
CA HIS A 284 15.19 5.18 14.83
C HIS A 284 13.96 5.22 15.73
N ILE A 285 13.21 4.12 15.83
CA ILE A 285 12.07 4.05 16.73
C ILE A 285 12.53 3.44 18.05
N GLN A 286 12.58 4.30 19.05
CA GLN A 286 12.65 3.90 20.45
C GLN A 286 11.20 3.69 20.91
N ASP A 287 10.86 2.47 21.29
CA ASP A 287 9.61 2.18 21.97
C ASP A 287 9.62 2.92 23.31
N HIS A 288 8.98 4.09 23.38
CA HIS A 288 8.76 4.74 24.66
C HIS A 288 7.53 4.09 25.29
N VAL A 289 7.79 3.15 26.17
CA VAL A 289 6.73 2.52 26.98
C VAL A 289 6.39 3.48 28.10
N TYR A 290 5.21 4.11 28.00
CA TYR A 290 4.70 4.95 29.08
C TYR A 290 4.27 4.10 30.28
N THR A 291 4.62 4.55 31.47
CA THR A 291 4.20 3.92 32.72
C THR A 291 2.70 4.11 32.96
N GLU A 292 2.11 3.24 33.80
CA GLU A 292 0.70 3.37 34.19
C GLU A 292 0.40 4.72 34.86
N GLU A 293 1.37 5.27 35.58
CA GLU A 293 1.28 6.58 36.22
C GLU A 293 1.21 7.71 35.21
N GLU A 294 2.06 7.70 34.17
CA GLU A 294 2.05 8.69 33.11
C GLU A 294 0.73 8.67 32.33
N ILE A 295 0.24 7.48 32.01
CA ILE A 295 -1.05 7.32 31.30
C ILE A 295 -2.19 7.82 32.15
N LYS A 296 -2.24 7.49 33.46
CA LYS A 296 -3.26 8.00 34.39
C LYS A 296 -3.21 9.52 34.53
N GLN A 297 -2.01 10.10 34.59
CA GLN A 297 -1.86 11.55 34.65
C GLN A 297 -2.39 12.21 33.38
N ALA A 298 -2.08 11.67 32.21
CA ALA A 298 -2.61 12.17 30.94
C ALA A 298 -4.14 12.02 30.85
N MET A 299 -4.70 10.92 31.33
CA MET A 299 -6.16 10.74 31.42
C MET A 299 -6.81 11.74 32.38
N ALA A 300 -6.18 12.04 33.51
CA ALA A 300 -6.68 12.99 34.48
C ALA A 300 -6.80 14.42 33.92
N VAL A 301 -5.90 14.81 33.01
CA VAL A 301 -5.95 16.12 32.32
C VAL A 301 -7.30 16.32 31.61
N VAL A 302 -7.86 15.28 31.02
CA VAL A 302 -9.17 15.30 30.36
C VAL A 302 -10.32 14.80 31.24
N GLY A 303 -10.12 14.86 32.57
CA GLY A 303 -11.13 14.53 33.55
C GLY A 303 -11.47 13.05 33.65
N LYS A 304 -10.53 12.16 33.33
CA LYS A 304 -10.63 10.72 33.48
C LYS A 304 -9.82 10.29 34.70
N THR A 305 -10.44 10.27 35.85
CA THR A 305 -9.78 10.02 37.15
C THR A 305 -10.01 8.62 37.69
N GLY A 306 -10.99 7.90 37.16
CA GLY A 306 -11.30 6.52 37.50
C GLY A 306 -11.86 5.75 36.31
N PRO A 307 -11.98 4.42 36.40
CA PRO A 307 -12.50 3.56 35.34
C PRO A 307 -13.92 3.95 34.90
N GLU A 308 -14.74 4.50 35.78
CA GLU A 308 -16.10 5.01 35.51
C GLU A 308 -16.11 6.22 34.57
N ASP A 309 -15.03 6.97 34.51
CA ASP A 309 -14.87 8.13 33.60
C ASP A 309 -14.43 7.72 32.21
N GLU A 310 -13.94 6.49 32.02
CA GLU A 310 -13.42 5.96 30.77
C GLU A 310 -14.56 5.47 29.86
N LEU A 311 -15.20 6.40 29.15
CA LEU A 311 -16.37 6.09 28.31
C LEU A 311 -16.03 5.24 27.08
N ASN A 312 -14.78 5.22 26.65
CA ASN A 312 -14.30 4.51 25.44
C ASN A 312 -15.21 4.72 24.22
N CYS A 313 -15.70 5.97 24.05
CA CYS A 313 -16.75 6.32 23.09
C CYS A 313 -16.24 6.56 21.66
N SER A 314 -14.93 6.44 21.44
CA SER A 314 -14.22 6.70 20.16
C SER A 314 -14.47 8.08 19.53
N GLY A 315 -15.13 9.00 20.22
CA GLY A 315 -15.46 10.33 19.69
C GLY A 315 -14.23 11.23 19.41
N CYS A 316 -13.09 10.92 20.02
CA CYS A 316 -11.80 11.57 19.78
C CYS A 316 -11.00 10.92 18.61
N GLY A 317 -11.52 9.86 18.00
CA GLY A 317 -10.84 9.12 16.94
C GLY A 317 -9.91 7.99 17.43
N TYR A 318 -9.90 7.69 18.73
CA TYR A 318 -9.15 6.60 19.36
C TYR A 318 -10.13 5.58 19.95
N ASP A 319 -9.78 4.29 19.94
CA ASP A 319 -10.67 3.22 20.36
C ASP A 319 -10.93 3.25 21.87
N THR A 320 -9.92 3.59 22.67
CA THR A 320 -10.04 3.70 24.12
C THR A 320 -9.58 5.05 24.64
N CYS A 321 -10.04 5.44 25.84
CA CYS A 321 -9.55 6.61 26.54
C CYS A 321 -8.05 6.50 26.87
N ARG A 322 -7.56 5.29 27.06
CA ARG A 322 -6.15 4.99 27.28
C ARG A 322 -5.31 5.25 26.03
N ASP A 323 -5.75 4.78 24.87
CA ASP A 323 -5.05 5.04 23.57
C ASP A 323 -5.00 6.54 23.26
N PHE A 324 -6.07 7.27 23.59
CA PHE A 324 -6.10 8.72 23.48
C PHE A 324 -5.08 9.39 24.41
N ALA A 325 -4.97 8.92 25.67
CA ALA A 325 -4.00 9.45 26.64
C ALA A 325 -2.55 9.21 26.16
N ILE A 326 -2.25 8.03 25.65
CA ILE A 326 -0.94 7.72 25.05
C ILE A 326 -0.68 8.66 23.86
N ALA A 327 -1.66 8.87 22.99
CA ALA A 327 -1.52 9.78 21.86
C ALA A 327 -1.28 11.24 22.30
N MET A 328 -1.83 11.69 23.42
CA MET A 328 -1.51 13.01 24.01
C MET A 328 -0.06 13.06 24.50
N LEU A 329 0.43 12.03 25.17
CA LEU A 329 1.81 11.92 25.64
C LEU A 329 2.81 11.94 24.47
N GLU A 330 2.44 11.36 23.34
CA GLU A 330 3.22 11.36 22.10
C GLU A 330 3.09 12.65 21.27
N GLY A 331 2.28 13.61 21.71
CA GLY A 331 2.02 14.85 20.98
C GLY A 331 1.19 14.67 19.68
N ARG A 332 0.49 13.53 19.53
CA ARG A 332 -0.37 13.20 18.38
C ARG A 332 -1.84 13.55 18.59
N ALA A 333 -2.22 13.92 19.83
CA ALA A 333 -3.57 14.31 20.18
C ALA A 333 -3.54 15.50 21.14
N GLU A 334 -4.58 16.32 21.07
CA GLU A 334 -4.80 17.47 21.94
C GLU A 334 -5.98 17.19 22.89
N GLU A 335 -5.96 17.78 24.09
CA GLU A 335 -6.99 17.61 25.11
C GLU A 335 -8.42 17.90 24.60
N ASN A 336 -8.53 18.92 23.74
CA ASN A 336 -9.79 19.38 23.15
C ASN A 336 -10.41 18.38 22.14
N MET A 337 -9.69 17.35 21.73
CA MET A 337 -10.25 16.27 20.93
C MET A 337 -11.18 15.35 21.73
N CYS A 338 -11.08 15.33 23.06
CA CYS A 338 -11.98 14.56 23.90
C CYS A 338 -13.37 15.20 23.97
N VAL A 339 -14.37 14.59 23.34
CA VAL A 339 -15.74 15.11 23.25
C VAL A 339 -16.38 15.31 24.63
N SER A 340 -16.20 14.35 25.55
CA SER A 340 -16.75 14.45 26.91
C SER A 340 -16.11 15.58 27.72
N TYR A 341 -14.80 15.79 27.56
CA TYR A 341 -14.06 16.89 28.18
C TYR A 341 -14.52 18.26 27.64
N MET A 342 -14.61 18.39 26.33
CA MET A 342 -15.07 19.62 25.67
C MET A 342 -16.50 20.00 26.08
N ARG A 343 -17.41 19.03 26.19
CA ARG A 343 -18.78 19.25 26.69
C ARG A 343 -18.79 19.77 28.12
N LYS A 344 -17.95 19.21 28.99
CA LYS A 344 -17.81 19.67 30.38
C LYS A 344 -17.29 21.11 30.42
N ILE A 345 -16.21 21.44 29.73
CA ILE A 345 -15.66 22.80 29.66
C ILE A 345 -16.71 23.80 29.13
N ALA A 346 -17.43 23.44 28.06
CA ALA A 346 -18.45 24.30 27.48
C ALA A 346 -19.60 24.58 28.49
N HIS A 347 -20.03 23.55 29.22
CA HIS A 347 -21.06 23.66 30.26
C HIS A 347 -20.60 24.57 31.42
N ASP A 348 -19.38 24.34 31.91
CA ASP A 348 -18.83 25.10 33.04
C ASP A 348 -18.65 26.58 32.66
N LYS A 349 -18.15 26.87 31.45
CA LYS A 349 -18.05 28.22 30.92
C LYS A 349 -19.42 28.89 30.77
N ALA A 350 -20.42 28.18 30.26
CA ALA A 350 -21.78 28.70 30.12
C ALA A 350 -22.39 29.03 31.50
N THR A 351 -22.19 28.17 32.49
CA THR A 351 -22.67 28.36 33.89
C THR A 351 -22.05 29.61 34.50
N VAL A 352 -20.72 29.80 34.34
CA VAL A 352 -20.04 31.02 34.84
C VAL A 352 -20.50 32.26 34.14
N LEU A 353 -20.78 32.23 32.84
CA LEU A 353 -21.32 33.38 32.10
C LEU A 353 -22.74 33.72 32.54
N LEU A 354 -23.60 32.73 32.76
CA LEU A 354 -24.97 32.94 33.24
C LEU A 354 -25.02 33.57 34.63
N GLN A 355 -24.07 33.22 35.52
CA GLN A 355 -23.96 33.84 36.87
C GLN A 355 -23.48 35.29 36.83
N LYS A 356 -22.88 35.76 35.72
CA LYS A 356 -22.38 37.13 35.54
C LYS A 356 -23.39 38.06 34.82
N ILE A 357 -24.52 37.51 34.38
CA ILE A 357 -25.60 38.33 33.78
C ILE A 357 -26.45 38.81 34.95
N PRO A 358 -26.58 40.16 35.17
CA PRO A 358 -27.35 40.73 36.24
C PRO A 358 -28.87 40.46 36.12
#